data_bb78e94d540ff21b8e85eb0f30ccf97a
#
_entry.id   bb78e94d540ff21b8e85eb0f30ccf97a
#
_cell.length_a   1.000
_cell.length_b   1.000
_cell.length_c   1.000
_cell.angle_alpha   90.00
_cell.angle_beta   90.00
_cell.angle_gamma   90.00
#
_symmetry.space_group_name_H-M   'P 1'
#
loop_
_entity.id
_entity.type
_entity.pdbx_description
1 polymer ?
#
loop_
_entity_poly.entity_id
_entity_poly.type
_entity_poly.pdbx_seq_one_letter_code
_entity_poly.pdbx_strand_id
1 'polypeptide(L)'
;ISYVLEKSLSQLLDPSGELVLLPHVDGYPSTVSISEDSFFSIFSKITREFDIFIATSAYINFSDSDVKTIGYLFNSSGEMIIRSPKILPDIQEGFSDTSCNLNQRSPFDVAMTKEGQVGILCSEDILSPHFSRSLVLNGAEIILNPSREWNDKNFEIRQMARQARSYENLAYVACSSPYAFGQGDKIINLPPATSVSELWGTKINLKSNESFLIADIDIQALRKRREEPMGNFPAIVRTDVYSSSFKSDESFNTLPSSKKGWIKFGEDKVKSLYPKQKLDQEIIPRYDVLLAQTVTHVSSNPNNLVSFRKKNLENAISVAKPFSMSDSIKLIVFPEFFLTGAVSQLGSDSSRIVDKIGISFPGYEADILAKFAQDTKSYVAGGVFEYDPSWPKRFFNSAFIFDDNGKLIHLYRKIHCADVFGRLPDTTPGSVYTEYIDRYGYDYLFPVAKTPLGNLSTVICFDMNFGETHREMVRRGAEIIIHPTSEPHNIR
;
A
#
# COMPACT_ATOMS: atom_id res chain seq x y z
N ILE A 1 -30.37 -18.28 -10.91
CA ILE A 1 -29.79 -16.95 -10.70
C ILE A 1 -30.85 -15.89 -11.03
N SER A 2 -31.41 -15.86 -12.24
CA SER A 2 -32.39 -14.84 -12.65
C SER A 2 -33.54 -14.67 -11.65
N TYR A 3 -34.24 -15.75 -11.28
CA TYR A 3 -35.38 -15.70 -10.35
C TYR A 3 -35.00 -15.16 -8.95
N VAL A 4 -33.82 -15.55 -8.42
CA VAL A 4 -33.37 -15.09 -7.11
C VAL A 4 -33.00 -13.61 -7.15
N LEU A 5 -32.32 -13.18 -8.21
CA LEU A 5 -31.94 -11.79 -8.42
C LEU A 5 -33.19 -10.90 -8.64
N GLU A 6 -34.10 -11.30 -9.50
CA GLU A 6 -35.37 -10.57 -9.75
C GLU A 6 -36.16 -10.40 -8.45
N LYS A 7 -36.26 -11.44 -7.63
CA LYS A 7 -36.94 -11.38 -6.33
C LYS A 7 -36.19 -10.50 -5.32
N SER A 8 -34.88 -10.57 -5.28
CA SER A 8 -34.08 -9.76 -4.37
C SER A 8 -34.10 -8.30 -4.80
N LEU A 9 -33.92 -8.01 -6.07
CA LEU A 9 -33.96 -6.67 -6.61
C LEU A 9 -35.34 -6.02 -6.45
N SER A 10 -36.42 -6.76 -6.67
CA SER A 10 -37.78 -6.21 -6.44
C SER A 10 -38.08 -5.84 -4.98
N GLN A 11 -37.31 -6.40 -4.02
CA GLN A 11 -37.39 -6.03 -2.62
C GLN A 11 -36.46 -4.87 -2.24
N LEU A 12 -35.41 -4.62 -3.04
CA LEU A 12 -34.34 -3.64 -2.77
C LEU A 12 -34.62 -2.27 -3.39
N LEU A 13 -35.45 -2.23 -4.43
CA LEU A 13 -35.60 -1.00 -5.20
C LEU A 13 -36.51 0.02 -4.51
N ASP A 14 -35.92 0.78 -3.62
CA ASP A 14 -36.13 2.22 -3.61
C ASP A 14 -35.51 2.79 -4.89
N PRO A 15 -36.23 3.55 -5.71
CA PRO A 15 -35.78 4.02 -7.03
C PRO A 15 -34.54 4.94 -7.03
N SER A 16 -33.87 5.10 -5.91
CA SER A 16 -32.68 5.94 -5.74
C SER A 16 -31.32 5.22 -5.91
N GLY A 17 -31.27 3.91 -5.89
CA GLY A 17 -29.99 3.17 -6.03
C GLY A 17 -29.75 2.73 -7.48
N GLU A 18 -28.78 3.34 -8.16
CA GLU A 18 -28.54 3.09 -9.59
C GLU A 18 -27.43 2.06 -9.87
N LEU A 19 -26.53 1.81 -8.91
CA LEU A 19 -25.42 0.86 -9.05
C LEU A 19 -25.49 -0.24 -8.00
N VAL A 20 -25.66 -1.48 -8.46
CA VAL A 20 -25.72 -2.68 -7.62
C VAL A 20 -24.41 -3.48 -7.77
N LEU A 21 -23.73 -3.72 -6.66
CA LEU A 21 -22.59 -4.62 -6.62
C LEU A 21 -23.02 -5.97 -6.00
N LEU A 22 -23.02 -7.00 -6.83
CA LEU A 22 -23.25 -8.38 -6.39
C LEU A 22 -21.92 -9.06 -6.01
N PRO A 23 -21.94 -10.06 -5.11
CA PRO A 23 -20.76 -10.86 -4.83
C PRO A 23 -20.37 -11.68 -6.07
N HIS A 24 -19.22 -12.37 -5.95
CA HIS A 24 -18.84 -13.37 -6.94
C HIS A 24 -19.95 -14.42 -7.10
N VAL A 25 -20.43 -14.57 -8.32
CA VAL A 25 -21.48 -15.53 -8.65
C VAL A 25 -20.86 -16.92 -8.78
N ASP A 26 -21.13 -17.74 -7.81
CA ASP A 26 -20.53 -19.05 -7.66
C ASP A 26 -21.46 -20.20 -8.01
N GLY A 27 -20.93 -21.13 -8.87
CA GLY A 27 -21.04 -22.52 -8.54
C GLY A 27 -19.73 -23.00 -7.92
N TYR A 28 -19.74 -23.95 -7.04
CA TYR A 28 -18.51 -24.59 -6.56
C TYR A 28 -17.67 -25.02 -7.77
N PRO A 29 -16.32 -24.82 -7.79
CA PRO A 29 -15.50 -24.96 -9.00
C PRO A 29 -15.62 -26.27 -9.75
N SER A 30 -16.12 -27.31 -9.10
CA SER A 30 -16.28 -28.63 -9.71
C SER A 30 -17.62 -28.86 -10.44
N THR A 31 -18.58 -27.96 -10.38
CA THR A 31 -19.94 -28.29 -10.81
C THR A 31 -20.70 -27.26 -11.64
N VAL A 32 -20.37 -25.96 -11.63
CA VAL A 32 -21.19 -24.99 -12.38
C VAL A 32 -20.32 -23.79 -12.85
N SER A 33 -19.65 -23.96 -13.97
CA SER A 33 -19.23 -22.83 -14.81
C SER A 33 -20.38 -22.46 -15.75
N ILE A 34 -20.58 -21.19 -15.99
CA ILE A 34 -21.57 -20.68 -16.93
C ILE A 34 -20.85 -20.23 -18.22
N SER A 35 -21.49 -20.44 -19.38
CA SER A 35 -20.96 -19.84 -20.61
C SER A 35 -21.12 -18.32 -20.56
N GLU A 36 -20.18 -17.59 -21.17
CA GLU A 36 -20.23 -16.12 -21.18
C GLU A 36 -21.51 -15.59 -21.83
N ASP A 37 -22.00 -16.25 -22.90
CA ASP A 37 -23.26 -15.87 -23.58
C ASP A 37 -24.47 -16.00 -22.66
N SER A 38 -24.57 -17.12 -21.91
CA SER A 38 -25.66 -17.31 -20.97
C SER A 38 -25.60 -16.33 -19.81
N PHE A 39 -24.41 -16.01 -19.32
CA PHE A 39 -24.20 -15.01 -18.28
C PHE A 39 -24.61 -13.62 -18.76
N PHE A 40 -24.17 -13.23 -19.96
CA PHE A 40 -24.52 -11.97 -20.60
C PHE A 40 -26.04 -11.85 -20.78
N SER A 41 -26.70 -12.90 -21.31
CA SER A 41 -28.14 -12.86 -21.53
C SER A 41 -28.94 -12.62 -20.25
N ILE A 42 -28.55 -13.22 -19.13
CA ILE A 42 -29.20 -13.05 -17.83
C ILE A 42 -29.05 -11.61 -17.34
N PHE A 43 -27.84 -11.09 -17.27
CA PHE A 43 -27.58 -9.76 -16.70
C PHE A 43 -28.06 -8.64 -17.61
N SER A 44 -27.92 -8.77 -18.93
CA SER A 44 -28.46 -7.83 -19.90
C SER A 44 -29.99 -7.67 -19.81
N LYS A 45 -30.70 -8.75 -19.54
CA LYS A 45 -32.16 -8.71 -19.31
C LYS A 45 -32.48 -7.97 -18.00
N ILE A 46 -31.84 -8.36 -16.91
CA ILE A 46 -32.12 -7.82 -15.57
C ILE A 46 -31.85 -6.32 -15.50
N THR A 47 -30.69 -5.87 -16.00
CA THR A 47 -30.32 -4.44 -15.95
C THR A 47 -31.29 -3.57 -16.73
N ARG A 48 -31.80 -4.05 -17.88
CA ARG A 48 -32.85 -3.34 -18.65
C ARG A 48 -34.19 -3.32 -17.93
N GLU A 49 -34.57 -4.43 -17.30
CA GLU A 49 -35.87 -4.55 -16.63
C GLU A 49 -35.96 -3.62 -15.42
N PHE A 50 -34.88 -3.45 -14.69
CA PHE A 50 -34.82 -2.65 -13.47
C PHE A 50 -34.18 -1.25 -13.66
N ASP A 51 -33.72 -0.91 -14.87
CA ASP A 51 -33.02 0.36 -15.20
C ASP A 51 -31.84 0.67 -14.29
N ILE A 52 -30.99 -0.32 -14.00
CA ILE A 52 -29.86 -0.24 -13.08
C ILE A 52 -28.55 -0.70 -13.70
N PHE A 53 -27.41 -0.24 -13.14
CA PHE A 53 -26.11 -0.83 -13.39
C PHE A 53 -25.90 -2.01 -12.46
N ILE A 54 -25.34 -3.10 -12.96
CA ILE A 54 -24.95 -4.26 -12.14
C ILE A 54 -23.49 -4.61 -12.38
N ALA A 55 -22.72 -4.64 -11.27
CA ALA A 55 -21.37 -5.19 -11.25
C ALA A 55 -21.33 -6.53 -10.50
N THR A 56 -20.57 -7.48 -11.00
CA THR A 56 -20.34 -8.78 -10.38
C THR A 56 -19.13 -9.47 -10.97
N SER A 57 -18.75 -10.64 -10.47
CA SER A 57 -17.79 -11.54 -11.11
C SER A 57 -18.30 -12.98 -11.11
N ALA A 58 -17.79 -13.80 -12.03
CA ALA A 58 -18.17 -15.21 -12.12
C ALA A 58 -17.03 -16.06 -12.69
N TYR A 59 -17.13 -17.37 -12.47
CA TYR A 59 -16.34 -18.36 -13.21
C TYR A 59 -16.98 -18.58 -14.59
N ILE A 60 -16.26 -18.17 -15.61
CA ILE A 60 -16.69 -18.29 -17.00
C ILE A 60 -15.95 -19.44 -17.67
N ASN A 61 -16.70 -20.33 -18.29
CA ASN A 61 -16.17 -21.44 -19.03
C ASN A 61 -15.98 -21.05 -20.51
N PHE A 62 -14.72 -21.09 -20.98
CA PHE A 62 -14.37 -20.88 -22.37
C PHE A 62 -14.16 -22.21 -23.12
N SER A 63 -13.80 -23.29 -22.38
CA SER A 63 -13.69 -24.67 -22.85
C SER A 63 -13.64 -25.61 -21.63
N ASP A 64 -13.71 -26.93 -21.86
CA ASP A 64 -13.68 -27.95 -20.78
C ASP A 64 -12.49 -27.81 -19.80
N SER A 65 -11.41 -27.13 -20.22
CA SER A 65 -10.21 -26.95 -19.42
C SER A 65 -9.83 -25.48 -19.17
N ASP A 66 -10.60 -24.52 -19.68
CA ASP A 66 -10.28 -23.09 -19.59
C ASP A 66 -11.44 -22.34 -18.90
N VAL A 67 -11.36 -22.26 -17.57
CA VAL A 67 -12.30 -21.52 -16.72
C VAL A 67 -11.56 -20.32 -16.13
N LYS A 68 -12.16 -19.13 -16.24
CA LYS A 68 -11.59 -17.87 -15.77
C LYS A 68 -12.56 -17.11 -14.89
N THR A 69 -12.02 -16.46 -13.87
CA THR A 69 -12.77 -15.46 -13.12
C THR A 69 -12.78 -14.14 -13.88
N ILE A 70 -13.95 -13.68 -14.24
CA ILE A 70 -14.16 -12.42 -14.97
C ILE A 70 -15.11 -11.53 -14.17
N GLY A 71 -14.72 -10.27 -13.99
CA GLY A 71 -15.58 -9.21 -13.49
C GLY A 71 -16.30 -8.48 -14.61
N TYR A 72 -17.56 -8.16 -14.41
CA TYR A 72 -18.41 -7.51 -15.39
C TYR A 72 -19.12 -6.31 -14.80
N LEU A 73 -19.31 -5.28 -15.61
CA LEU A 73 -20.26 -4.20 -15.37
C LEU A 73 -21.22 -4.11 -16.55
N PHE A 74 -22.51 -4.19 -16.26
CA PHE A 74 -23.59 -3.98 -17.21
C PHE A 74 -24.27 -2.66 -16.90
N ASN A 75 -24.55 -1.88 -17.96
CA ASN A 75 -25.32 -0.64 -17.84
C ASN A 75 -26.84 -0.91 -17.86
N SER A 76 -27.64 0.10 -17.59
CA SER A 76 -29.09 0.01 -17.58
C SER A 76 -29.72 -0.30 -18.96
N SER A 77 -28.97 -0.10 -20.05
CA SER A 77 -29.37 -0.54 -21.40
C SER A 77 -29.07 -2.03 -21.68
N GLY A 78 -28.49 -2.74 -20.73
CA GLY A 78 -28.13 -4.16 -20.87
C GLY A 78 -26.80 -4.40 -21.60
N GLU A 79 -26.00 -3.38 -21.80
CA GLU A 79 -24.69 -3.50 -22.43
C GLU A 79 -23.61 -3.80 -21.40
N MET A 80 -22.70 -4.71 -21.71
CA MET A 80 -21.50 -4.95 -20.93
C MET A 80 -20.46 -3.86 -21.24
N ILE A 81 -20.21 -3.00 -20.27
CA ILE A 81 -19.30 -1.84 -20.41
C ILE A 81 -17.93 -2.06 -19.77
N ILE A 82 -17.79 -2.99 -18.81
CA ILE A 82 -16.50 -3.48 -18.31
C ILE A 82 -16.47 -5.00 -18.37
N ARG A 83 -15.32 -5.53 -18.79
CA ARG A 83 -14.94 -6.92 -18.72
C ARG A 83 -13.51 -7.00 -18.19
N SER A 84 -13.38 -7.27 -16.89
CA SER A 84 -12.10 -7.27 -16.17
C SER A 84 -11.74 -8.70 -15.74
N PRO A 85 -10.78 -9.36 -16.40
CA PRO A 85 -10.32 -10.66 -15.93
C PRO A 85 -9.57 -10.53 -14.62
N LYS A 86 -9.72 -11.51 -13.73
CA LYS A 86 -8.91 -11.61 -12.50
C LYS A 86 -7.44 -11.79 -12.90
N ILE A 87 -6.56 -11.04 -12.25
CA ILE A 87 -5.13 -10.97 -12.60
C ILE A 87 -4.32 -11.97 -11.78
N LEU A 88 -4.56 -12.05 -10.46
CA LEU A 88 -3.89 -13.01 -9.60
C LEU A 88 -4.47 -14.42 -9.82
N PRO A 89 -3.62 -15.44 -9.93
CA PRO A 89 -4.09 -16.80 -10.14
C PRO A 89 -4.87 -17.31 -8.93
N ASP A 90 -5.90 -18.10 -9.19
CA ASP A 90 -6.74 -18.73 -8.18
C ASP A 90 -6.09 -20.01 -7.68
N ILE A 91 -5.12 -19.88 -6.79
CA ILE A 91 -4.31 -20.99 -6.29
C ILE A 91 -5.14 -21.95 -5.42
N GLN A 92 -6.14 -21.42 -4.71
CA GLN A 92 -6.94 -22.20 -3.74
C GLN A 92 -7.91 -23.17 -4.41
N GLU A 93 -8.34 -22.90 -5.61
CA GLU A 93 -9.45 -23.61 -6.26
C GLU A 93 -8.99 -24.65 -7.30
N GLY A 94 -7.71 -24.77 -7.54
CA GLY A 94 -7.16 -25.75 -8.48
C GLY A 94 -7.25 -25.36 -9.96
N PHE A 95 -7.79 -24.20 -10.27
CA PHE A 95 -7.81 -23.63 -11.60
C PHE A 95 -6.53 -22.85 -11.87
N SER A 96 -5.91 -23.16 -12.98
CA SER A 96 -4.78 -22.37 -13.49
C SER A 96 -5.31 -21.35 -14.49
N ASP A 97 -5.82 -20.23 -14.02
CA ASP A 97 -6.04 -19.11 -14.90
C ASP A 97 -4.70 -18.39 -15.12
N THR A 98 -4.04 -18.77 -16.20
CA THR A 98 -2.70 -18.27 -16.51
C THR A 98 -2.69 -17.30 -17.67
N SER A 99 -3.84 -17.07 -18.27
CA SER A 99 -3.87 -16.31 -19.51
C SER A 99 -4.75 -15.06 -19.37
N CYS A 100 -4.43 -14.17 -18.45
CA CYS A 100 -4.71 -12.78 -18.69
C CYS A 100 -3.80 -12.36 -19.86
N ASN A 101 -4.30 -12.55 -21.09
CA ASN A 101 -3.57 -12.08 -22.26
C ASN A 101 -3.68 -10.55 -22.29
N LEU A 102 -2.80 -9.89 -21.53
CA LEU A 102 -2.71 -8.43 -21.39
C LEU A 102 -2.53 -7.72 -22.73
N ASN A 103 -2.24 -8.47 -23.80
CA ASN A 103 -2.06 -7.92 -25.13
C ASN A 103 -3.39 -7.56 -25.84
N GLN A 104 -4.55 -7.97 -25.31
CA GLN A 104 -5.84 -7.72 -25.99
C GLN A 104 -6.69 -6.61 -25.38
N ARG A 105 -6.68 -6.43 -24.07
CA ARG A 105 -7.33 -5.32 -23.34
C ARG A 105 -6.65 -5.12 -21.99
N SER A 106 -6.61 -3.87 -21.53
CA SER A 106 -6.16 -3.55 -20.19
C SER A 106 -7.13 -4.18 -19.16
N PRO A 107 -6.64 -4.86 -18.11
CA PRO A 107 -7.50 -5.31 -17.00
C PRO A 107 -7.94 -4.14 -16.11
N PHE A 108 -7.54 -2.93 -16.43
CA PHE A 108 -7.78 -1.71 -15.65
C PHE A 108 -8.72 -0.76 -16.40
N ASP A 109 -9.72 -1.30 -17.10
CA ASP A 109 -10.74 -0.51 -17.76
C ASP A 109 -11.63 0.19 -16.72
N VAL A 110 -12.00 1.43 -17.05
CA VAL A 110 -12.84 2.30 -16.23
C VAL A 110 -14.05 2.73 -17.06
N ALA A 111 -15.23 2.68 -16.50
CA ALA A 111 -16.46 3.11 -17.14
C ALA A 111 -17.13 4.23 -16.33
N MET A 112 -17.81 5.14 -17.06
CA MET A 112 -18.61 6.19 -16.45
C MET A 112 -19.99 5.63 -16.08
N THR A 113 -20.39 5.89 -14.84
CA THR A 113 -21.75 5.68 -14.34
C THR A 113 -22.32 7.02 -13.84
N LYS A 114 -23.56 7.03 -13.40
CA LYS A 114 -24.13 8.23 -12.78
C LYS A 114 -23.48 8.54 -11.44
N GLU A 115 -23.05 7.51 -10.72
CA GLU A 115 -22.36 7.62 -9.43
C GLU A 115 -20.88 8.04 -9.55
N GLY A 116 -20.28 7.97 -10.74
CA GLY A 116 -18.90 8.32 -11.00
C GLY A 116 -18.19 7.32 -11.90
N GLN A 117 -16.87 7.42 -11.97
CA GLN A 117 -16.03 6.51 -12.75
C GLN A 117 -15.72 5.26 -11.94
N VAL A 118 -16.09 4.10 -12.45
CA VAL A 118 -15.94 2.82 -11.75
C VAL A 118 -14.96 1.89 -12.47
N GLY A 119 -14.18 1.12 -11.68
CA GLY A 119 -13.36 0.02 -12.17
C GLY A 119 -13.59 -1.24 -11.32
N ILE A 120 -13.19 -2.41 -11.82
CA ILE A 120 -13.41 -3.70 -11.15
C ILE A 120 -12.09 -4.39 -10.86
N LEU A 121 -11.93 -4.87 -9.63
CA LEU A 121 -10.90 -5.82 -9.22
C LEU A 121 -11.54 -7.04 -8.57
N CYS A 122 -11.33 -8.22 -9.15
CA CYS A 122 -11.95 -9.45 -8.67
C CYS A 122 -11.24 -10.00 -7.43
N SER A 123 -12.01 -10.28 -6.38
CA SER A 123 -11.51 -10.99 -5.18
C SER A 123 -10.18 -10.46 -4.66
N GLU A 124 -9.13 -11.30 -4.62
CA GLU A 124 -7.82 -10.98 -4.06
C GLU A 124 -6.99 -9.99 -4.89
N ASP A 125 -7.40 -9.64 -6.10
CA ASP A 125 -6.69 -8.61 -6.90
C ASP A 125 -6.61 -7.28 -6.16
N ILE A 126 -7.59 -6.97 -5.32
CA ILE A 126 -7.59 -5.76 -4.46
C ILE A 126 -6.41 -5.73 -3.47
N LEU A 127 -5.83 -6.89 -3.14
CA LEU A 127 -4.70 -6.95 -2.22
C LEU A 127 -3.42 -6.35 -2.84
N SER A 128 -3.35 -6.29 -4.17
CA SER A 128 -2.24 -5.66 -4.87
C SER A 128 -2.41 -4.14 -4.91
N PRO A 129 -1.53 -3.35 -4.24
CA PRO A 129 -1.59 -1.88 -4.33
C PRO A 129 -1.44 -1.37 -5.76
N HIS A 130 -0.69 -2.07 -6.60
CA HIS A 130 -0.45 -1.65 -7.99
C HIS A 130 -1.70 -1.75 -8.85
N PHE A 131 -2.56 -2.74 -8.61
CA PHE A 131 -3.78 -2.90 -9.42
C PHE A 131 -4.79 -1.80 -9.11
N SER A 132 -5.03 -1.50 -7.84
CA SER A 132 -5.88 -0.39 -7.43
C SER A 132 -5.32 0.96 -7.88
N ARG A 133 -3.99 1.14 -7.77
CA ARG A 133 -3.33 2.35 -8.27
C ARG A 133 -3.50 2.51 -9.78
N SER A 134 -3.36 1.43 -10.55
CA SER A 134 -3.54 1.45 -11.99
C SER A 134 -4.96 1.84 -12.40
N LEU A 135 -5.98 1.31 -11.72
CA LEU A 135 -7.37 1.73 -11.96
C LEU A 135 -7.58 3.22 -11.69
N VAL A 136 -7.03 3.72 -10.58
CA VAL A 136 -7.21 5.13 -10.19
C VAL A 136 -6.44 6.07 -11.11
N LEU A 137 -5.26 5.70 -11.57
CA LEU A 137 -4.51 6.46 -12.59
C LEU A 137 -5.25 6.48 -13.94
N ASN A 138 -6.07 5.46 -14.23
CA ASN A 138 -6.99 5.45 -15.38
C ASN A 138 -8.31 6.18 -15.12
N GLY A 139 -8.48 6.79 -13.94
CA GLY A 139 -9.60 7.66 -13.60
C GLY A 139 -10.64 7.07 -12.65
N ALA A 140 -10.49 5.84 -12.17
CA ALA A 140 -11.46 5.25 -11.25
C ALA A 140 -11.64 6.10 -9.98
N GLU A 141 -12.89 6.32 -9.62
CA GLU A 141 -13.34 7.00 -8.40
C GLU A 141 -13.91 5.98 -7.40
N ILE A 142 -14.45 4.88 -7.93
CA ILE A 142 -15.00 3.77 -7.18
C ILE A 142 -14.37 2.49 -7.71
N ILE A 143 -13.81 1.69 -6.81
CA ILE A 143 -13.30 0.35 -7.11
C ILE A 143 -14.32 -0.66 -6.60
N LEU A 144 -14.93 -1.40 -7.52
CA LEU A 144 -15.86 -2.47 -7.22
C LEU A 144 -15.08 -3.77 -7.05
N ASN A 145 -15.26 -4.44 -5.91
CA ASN A 145 -14.57 -5.67 -5.57
C ASN A 145 -15.60 -6.80 -5.32
N PRO A 146 -16.18 -7.37 -6.38
CA PRO A 146 -16.97 -8.60 -6.24
C PRO A 146 -16.05 -9.72 -5.75
N SER A 147 -16.36 -10.28 -4.60
CA SER A 147 -15.46 -11.18 -3.86
C SER A 147 -16.17 -12.39 -3.30
N ARG A 148 -15.38 -13.33 -2.86
CA ARG A 148 -15.78 -14.45 -2.03
C ARG A 148 -14.73 -14.64 -0.94
N GLU A 149 -15.07 -14.22 0.25
CA GLU A 149 -14.16 -14.25 1.39
C GLU A 149 -14.28 -15.53 2.20
N TRP A 150 -13.14 -16.03 2.64
CA TRP A 150 -13.04 -17.21 3.48
C TRP A 150 -12.69 -16.83 4.91
N ASN A 151 -13.17 -17.61 5.86
CA ASN A 151 -12.80 -17.48 7.26
C ASN A 151 -11.48 -18.21 7.52
N ASP A 152 -10.38 -17.48 7.37
CA ASP A 152 -9.03 -17.93 7.70
C ASP A 152 -8.29 -16.88 8.54
N LYS A 153 -7.08 -17.21 8.97
CA LYS A 153 -6.23 -16.34 9.80
C LYS A 153 -5.89 -14.98 9.15
N ASN A 154 -6.08 -14.83 7.85
CA ASN A 154 -5.74 -13.63 7.08
C ASN A 154 -6.99 -12.77 6.77
N PHE A 155 -8.18 -13.18 7.22
CA PHE A 155 -9.41 -12.46 6.90
C PHE A 155 -9.34 -10.97 7.26
N GLU A 156 -8.99 -10.66 8.52
CA GLU A 156 -8.89 -9.27 8.99
C GLU A 156 -7.82 -8.47 8.22
N ILE A 157 -6.71 -9.11 7.87
CA ILE A 157 -5.64 -8.48 7.09
C ILE A 157 -6.16 -8.09 5.70
N ARG A 158 -6.97 -8.94 5.06
CA ARG A 158 -7.60 -8.60 3.77
C ARG A 158 -8.60 -7.45 3.89
N GLN A 159 -9.33 -7.37 5.01
CA GLN A 159 -10.22 -6.22 5.24
C GLN A 159 -9.43 -4.91 5.41
N MET A 160 -8.33 -4.94 6.18
CA MET A 160 -7.43 -3.78 6.33
C MET A 160 -6.81 -3.36 4.98
N ALA A 161 -6.47 -4.34 4.12
CA ALA A 161 -5.95 -4.04 2.80
C ALA A 161 -6.95 -3.24 1.95
N ARG A 162 -8.25 -3.57 1.99
CA ARG A 162 -9.29 -2.79 1.27
C ARG A 162 -9.38 -1.34 1.75
N GLN A 163 -9.30 -1.13 3.07
CA GLN A 163 -9.27 0.22 3.64
C GLN A 163 -8.02 0.99 3.19
N ALA A 164 -6.86 0.32 3.18
CA ALA A 164 -5.63 0.94 2.69
C ALA A 164 -5.74 1.33 1.21
N ARG A 165 -6.36 0.47 0.36
CA ARG A 165 -6.58 0.80 -1.07
C ARG A 165 -7.47 2.03 -1.25
N SER A 166 -8.48 2.20 -0.41
CA SER A 166 -9.33 3.39 -0.43
C SER A 166 -8.53 4.65 -0.06
N TYR A 167 -7.84 4.62 1.05
CA TYR A 167 -7.07 5.75 1.57
C TYR A 167 -5.94 6.19 0.61
N GLU A 168 -5.06 5.28 0.22
CA GLU A 168 -3.87 5.59 -0.59
C GLU A 168 -4.19 6.01 -2.04
N ASN A 169 -5.39 5.70 -2.51
CA ASN A 169 -5.85 6.00 -3.87
C ASN A 169 -6.88 7.12 -3.92
N LEU A 170 -7.37 7.60 -2.79
CA LEU A 170 -8.49 8.54 -2.72
C LEU A 170 -9.64 8.05 -3.61
N ALA A 171 -10.11 6.84 -3.34
CA ALA A 171 -11.18 6.19 -4.06
C ALA A 171 -12.09 5.44 -3.08
N TYR A 172 -13.36 5.31 -3.39
CA TYR A 172 -14.21 4.37 -2.67
C TYR A 172 -13.85 2.94 -3.05
N VAL A 173 -13.85 2.03 -2.08
CA VAL A 173 -13.68 0.59 -2.32
C VAL A 173 -14.90 -0.14 -1.79
N ALA A 174 -15.74 -0.61 -2.69
CA ALA A 174 -16.94 -1.38 -2.36
C ALA A 174 -16.65 -2.87 -2.54
N CYS A 175 -16.79 -3.64 -1.47
CA CYS A 175 -16.68 -5.10 -1.49
C CYS A 175 -18.04 -5.74 -1.29
N SER A 176 -18.42 -6.67 -2.14
CA SER A 176 -19.56 -7.54 -1.94
C SER A 176 -19.12 -8.99 -1.88
N SER A 177 -19.51 -9.71 -0.83
CA SER A 177 -19.14 -11.11 -0.59
C SER A 177 -20.34 -11.87 -0.02
N PRO A 178 -20.59 -13.13 -0.45
CA PRO A 178 -21.68 -13.91 0.12
C PRO A 178 -21.41 -14.19 1.60
N TYR A 179 -22.45 -14.28 2.40
CA TYR A 179 -22.36 -14.63 3.83
C TYR A 179 -22.47 -16.14 4.08
N ALA A 180 -22.92 -16.90 3.09
CA ALA A 180 -23.00 -18.34 3.15
C ALA A 180 -23.12 -18.94 1.74
N PHE A 181 -22.77 -20.19 1.60
CA PHE A 181 -23.09 -20.97 0.40
C PHE A 181 -23.61 -22.35 0.77
N GLY A 182 -24.47 -22.90 -0.11
CA GLY A 182 -25.02 -24.24 0.04
C GLY A 182 -24.15 -25.29 -0.67
N GLN A 183 -23.82 -26.36 0.02
CA GLN A 183 -23.18 -27.55 -0.57
C GLN A 183 -24.04 -28.76 -0.28
N GLY A 184 -24.91 -29.17 -1.23
CA GLY A 184 -25.96 -30.12 -0.97
C GLY A 184 -26.91 -29.61 0.11
N ASP A 185 -27.16 -30.42 1.14
CA ASP A 185 -28.01 -30.03 2.29
C ASP A 185 -27.28 -29.22 3.36
N LYS A 186 -25.99 -28.92 3.18
CA LYS A 186 -25.18 -28.18 4.14
C LYS A 186 -25.08 -26.71 3.73
N ILE A 187 -25.27 -25.82 4.72
CA ILE A 187 -24.97 -24.40 4.60
C ILE A 187 -23.63 -24.13 5.27
N ILE A 188 -22.70 -23.54 4.52
CA ILE A 188 -21.38 -23.14 5.01
C ILE A 188 -21.41 -21.61 5.15
N ASN A 189 -21.30 -21.13 6.38
CA ASN A 189 -21.25 -19.69 6.66
C ASN A 189 -19.89 -19.13 6.31
N LEU A 190 -19.89 -17.96 5.70
CA LEU A 190 -18.72 -17.18 5.34
C LEU A 190 -18.60 -15.95 6.26
N PRO A 191 -17.40 -15.34 6.37
CA PRO A 191 -17.24 -14.15 7.19
C PRO A 191 -17.95 -12.94 6.56
N PRO A 192 -18.47 -12.00 7.37
CA PRO A 192 -19.15 -10.80 6.88
C PRO A 192 -18.13 -9.82 6.29
N ALA A 193 -17.93 -9.85 4.98
CA ALA A 193 -16.97 -9.03 4.26
C ALA A 193 -17.59 -7.90 3.43
N THR A 194 -18.91 -7.91 3.23
CA THR A 194 -19.61 -6.85 2.47
C THR A 194 -19.46 -5.51 3.19
N SER A 195 -18.86 -4.55 2.49
CA SER A 195 -18.47 -3.27 3.08
C SER A 195 -18.15 -2.22 2.03
N VAL A 196 -18.22 -0.95 2.42
CA VAL A 196 -17.68 0.17 1.66
C VAL A 196 -16.62 0.87 2.49
N SER A 197 -15.42 1.01 1.96
CA SER A 197 -14.33 1.80 2.54
C SER A 197 -14.30 3.18 1.90
N GLU A 198 -14.29 4.20 2.75
CA GLU A 198 -14.32 5.60 2.36
C GLU A 198 -12.93 6.23 2.42
N LEU A 199 -12.79 7.39 1.80
CA LEU A 199 -11.55 8.16 1.65
C LEU A 199 -10.80 8.44 2.96
N TRP A 200 -11.52 8.53 4.06
CA TRP A 200 -10.98 8.87 5.38
C TRP A 200 -10.59 7.65 6.22
N GLY A 201 -10.58 6.46 5.60
CA GLY A 201 -10.33 5.21 6.29
C GLY A 201 -11.52 4.69 7.10
N THR A 202 -12.66 5.37 7.05
CA THR A 202 -13.91 4.85 7.61
C THR A 202 -14.40 3.67 6.79
N LYS A 203 -15.10 2.75 7.44
CA LYS A 203 -15.65 1.56 6.81
C LYS A 203 -17.08 1.35 7.24
N ILE A 204 -17.97 1.30 6.27
CA ILE A 204 -19.36 0.91 6.47
C ILE A 204 -19.45 -0.59 6.24
N ASN A 205 -19.92 -1.34 7.23
CA ASN A 205 -20.04 -2.79 7.15
C ASN A 205 -21.51 -3.20 7.14
N LEU A 206 -21.79 -4.30 6.42
CA LEU A 206 -23.06 -4.99 6.52
C LEU A 206 -23.24 -5.53 7.95
N LYS A 207 -24.41 -5.29 8.55
CA LYS A 207 -24.75 -5.87 9.86
C LYS A 207 -25.16 -7.33 9.71
N SER A 208 -24.95 -8.10 10.77
CA SER A 208 -25.14 -9.55 10.78
C SER A 208 -26.57 -10.04 10.47
N ASN A 209 -27.56 -9.16 10.59
CA ASN A 209 -28.98 -9.45 10.32
C ASN A 209 -29.50 -8.83 9.03
N GLU A 210 -28.62 -8.22 8.22
CA GLU A 210 -28.97 -7.57 6.96
C GLU A 210 -28.54 -8.44 5.78
N SER A 211 -29.31 -8.42 4.71
CA SER A 211 -29.00 -9.15 3.48
C SER A 211 -28.30 -8.27 2.44
N PHE A 212 -28.27 -6.95 2.64
CA PHE A 212 -27.68 -5.96 1.74
C PHE A 212 -27.22 -4.73 2.50
N LEU A 213 -26.24 -4.05 1.95
CA LEU A 213 -25.68 -2.78 2.42
C LEU A 213 -26.03 -1.68 1.44
N ILE A 214 -26.65 -0.62 1.92
CA ILE A 214 -26.81 0.64 1.18
C ILE A 214 -25.76 1.61 1.69
N ALA A 215 -24.99 2.19 0.78
CA ALA A 215 -24.00 3.22 1.09
C ALA A 215 -24.22 4.44 0.20
N ASP A 216 -24.16 5.60 0.81
CA ASP A 216 -24.17 6.88 0.10
C ASP A 216 -22.74 7.23 -0.33
N ILE A 217 -22.55 7.53 -1.62
CA ILE A 217 -21.24 7.82 -2.22
C ILE A 217 -21.19 9.29 -2.61
N ASP A 218 -20.45 10.09 -1.85
CA ASP A 218 -20.23 11.50 -2.17
C ASP A 218 -19.04 11.68 -3.13
N ILE A 219 -19.33 11.58 -4.43
CA ILE A 219 -18.32 11.79 -5.48
C ILE A 219 -17.83 13.24 -5.52
N GLN A 220 -18.64 14.21 -5.13
CA GLN A 220 -18.21 15.61 -5.12
C GLN A 220 -17.18 15.86 -4.01
N ALA A 221 -17.38 15.28 -2.83
CA ALA A 221 -16.39 15.32 -1.76
C ALA A 221 -15.07 14.64 -2.18
N LEU A 222 -15.15 13.50 -2.88
CA LEU A 222 -13.98 12.83 -3.44
C LEU A 222 -13.25 13.73 -4.44
N ARG A 223 -13.92 14.29 -5.40
CA ARG A 223 -13.33 15.17 -6.42
C ARG A 223 -12.69 16.39 -5.79
N LYS A 224 -13.38 17.05 -4.86
CA LYS A 224 -12.83 18.16 -4.08
C LYS A 224 -11.55 17.75 -3.33
N ARG A 225 -11.52 16.55 -2.74
CA ARG A 225 -10.34 16.03 -2.06
C ARG A 225 -9.17 15.78 -3.02
N ARG A 226 -9.46 15.35 -4.25
CA ARG A 226 -8.44 15.18 -5.30
C ARG A 226 -7.93 16.50 -5.88
N GLU A 227 -8.66 17.61 -5.73
CA GLU A 227 -8.20 18.96 -6.10
C GLU A 227 -7.21 19.55 -5.09
N GLU A 228 -7.19 19.06 -3.87
CA GLU A 228 -6.25 19.52 -2.85
C GLU A 228 -4.83 19.03 -3.19
N PRO A 229 -3.84 19.93 -3.40
CA PRO A 229 -2.47 19.52 -3.77
C PRO A 229 -1.84 18.60 -2.74
N MET A 230 -2.19 18.82 -1.48
CA MET A 230 -1.68 18.06 -0.35
C MET A 230 -2.53 16.83 -0.09
N GLY A 231 -1.87 15.66 -0.11
CA GLY A 231 -2.53 14.39 0.11
C GLY A 231 -3.27 13.85 -1.11
N ASN A 232 -3.10 14.42 -2.30
CA ASN A 232 -3.50 13.74 -3.54
C ASN A 232 -2.43 12.73 -3.93
N PHE A 233 -2.39 11.60 -3.21
CA PHE A 233 -1.38 10.56 -3.39
C PHE A 233 -1.29 10.03 -4.83
N PRO A 234 -2.40 9.78 -5.55
CA PRO A 234 -2.33 9.37 -6.95
C PRO A 234 -1.64 10.38 -7.87
N ALA A 235 -1.80 11.68 -7.62
CA ALA A 235 -1.21 12.72 -8.46
C ALA A 235 0.29 12.92 -8.23
N ILE A 236 0.77 12.64 -7.01
CA ILE A 236 2.15 12.91 -6.61
C ILE A 236 3.03 11.66 -6.52
N VAL A 237 2.47 10.46 -6.75
CA VAL A 237 3.27 9.24 -6.79
C VAL A 237 4.31 9.30 -7.90
N ARG A 238 5.55 9.02 -7.56
CA ARG A 238 6.70 9.04 -8.50
C ARG A 238 6.81 7.71 -9.25
N THR A 239 5.85 7.46 -10.16
CA THR A 239 5.83 6.22 -10.97
C THR A 239 7.12 6.02 -11.78
N ASP A 240 7.77 7.10 -12.18
CA ASP A 240 9.07 7.10 -12.86
C ASP A 240 10.19 6.49 -11.98
N VAL A 241 10.18 6.77 -10.68
CA VAL A 241 11.16 6.21 -9.72
C VAL A 241 11.00 4.71 -9.58
N TYR A 242 9.77 4.20 -9.60
CA TYR A 242 9.49 2.76 -9.41
C TYR A 242 9.55 1.95 -10.70
N SER A 243 9.40 2.59 -11.86
CA SER A 243 9.24 1.90 -13.16
C SER A 243 10.41 0.97 -13.50
N SER A 244 11.62 1.30 -13.09
CA SER A 244 12.82 0.49 -13.33
C SER A 244 12.76 -0.87 -12.64
N SER A 245 12.16 -0.94 -11.45
CA SER A 245 12.02 -2.20 -10.70
C SER A 245 11.07 -3.19 -11.37
N PHE A 246 10.10 -2.71 -12.15
CA PHE A 246 9.12 -3.56 -12.81
C PHE A 246 9.56 -4.01 -14.20
N LYS A 247 10.46 -3.26 -14.86
CA LYS A 247 10.96 -3.58 -16.21
C LYS A 247 11.95 -4.74 -16.24
N SER A 248 12.58 -5.08 -15.13
CA SER A 248 13.67 -6.06 -15.08
C SER A 248 13.23 -7.51 -14.94
N ASP A 249 11.93 -7.78 -14.81
CA ASP A 249 11.45 -9.13 -14.52
C ASP A 249 10.85 -9.82 -15.77
N GLU A 250 11.73 -10.32 -16.63
CA GLU A 250 11.34 -11.10 -17.84
C GLU A 250 10.69 -12.45 -17.49
N SER A 251 10.73 -12.89 -16.23
CA SER A 251 10.19 -14.18 -15.82
C SER A 251 8.66 -14.27 -15.90
N PHE A 252 7.96 -13.13 -16.03
CA PHE A 252 6.52 -13.10 -16.29
C PHE A 252 6.16 -13.39 -17.76
N ASN A 253 7.12 -13.48 -18.66
CA ASN A 253 6.86 -13.78 -20.08
C ASN A 253 6.43 -15.23 -20.31
N THR A 254 6.67 -16.12 -19.35
CA THR A 254 6.30 -17.53 -19.38
C THR A 254 5.61 -17.93 -18.08
N LEU A 255 4.34 -17.58 -17.96
CA LEU A 255 3.58 -17.93 -16.76
C LEU A 255 3.19 -19.43 -16.79
N PRO A 256 3.22 -20.11 -15.61
CA PRO A 256 2.85 -21.51 -15.52
C PRO A 256 1.37 -21.73 -15.86
N SER A 257 1.08 -22.85 -16.52
CA SER A 257 -0.28 -23.27 -16.89
C SER A 257 -0.94 -24.25 -15.94
N SER A 258 -0.33 -24.55 -14.79
CA SER A 258 -0.86 -25.51 -13.83
C SER A 258 -0.62 -25.04 -12.37
N LYS A 259 -1.47 -25.48 -11.44
CA LYS A 259 -1.32 -25.22 -10.02
C LYS A 259 0.07 -25.61 -9.48
N LYS A 260 0.58 -26.78 -9.87
CA LYS A 260 1.92 -27.25 -9.48
C LYS A 260 3.01 -26.32 -10.03
N GLY A 261 2.83 -25.85 -11.27
CA GLY A 261 3.73 -24.87 -11.90
C GLY A 261 3.74 -23.55 -11.14
N TRP A 262 2.58 -23.03 -10.74
CA TRP A 262 2.48 -21.80 -9.96
C TRP A 262 3.10 -21.88 -8.57
N ILE A 263 2.92 -23.02 -7.87
CA ILE A 263 3.59 -23.25 -6.59
C ILE A 263 5.09 -23.22 -6.78
N LYS A 264 5.60 -23.96 -7.77
CA LYS A 264 7.04 -23.95 -8.09
C LYS A 264 7.54 -22.57 -8.50
N PHE A 265 6.78 -21.85 -9.33
CA PHE A 265 7.12 -20.47 -9.73
C PHE A 265 7.23 -19.54 -8.51
N GLY A 266 6.27 -19.62 -7.58
CA GLY A 266 6.32 -18.88 -6.33
C GLY A 266 7.52 -19.24 -5.46
N GLU A 267 7.81 -20.55 -5.31
CA GLU A 267 9.01 -21.01 -4.59
C GLU A 267 10.31 -20.53 -5.22
N ASP A 268 10.40 -20.56 -6.55
CA ASP A 268 11.58 -20.11 -7.28
C ASP A 268 11.74 -18.58 -7.19
N LYS A 269 10.62 -17.84 -7.19
CA LYS A 269 10.62 -16.39 -6.94
C LYS A 269 11.07 -16.06 -5.52
N VAL A 270 10.55 -16.73 -4.52
CA VAL A 270 10.99 -16.57 -3.14
C VAL A 270 12.50 -16.87 -3.03
N LYS A 271 12.98 -17.94 -3.65
CA LYS A 271 14.42 -18.26 -3.67
C LYS A 271 15.26 -17.21 -4.40
N SER A 272 14.73 -16.56 -5.43
CA SER A 272 15.45 -15.50 -6.17
C SER A 272 15.50 -14.19 -5.39
N LEU A 273 14.40 -13.82 -4.74
CA LEU A 273 14.30 -12.61 -3.92
C LEU A 273 15.08 -12.77 -2.60
N TYR A 274 15.06 -13.98 -2.04
CA TYR A 274 15.78 -14.34 -0.83
C TYR A 274 16.79 -15.44 -1.18
N PRO A 275 17.86 -15.12 -1.95
CA PRO A 275 18.89 -16.11 -2.27
C PRO A 275 19.36 -16.66 -0.94
N LYS A 276 19.24 -17.98 -0.80
CA LYS A 276 19.47 -18.73 0.42
C LYS A 276 20.44 -18.03 1.37
N GLN A 277 19.91 -17.27 2.29
CA GLN A 277 20.50 -17.29 3.60
C GLN A 277 20.50 -18.77 3.95
N LYS A 278 21.68 -19.36 4.12
CA LYS A 278 21.79 -20.74 4.54
C LYS A 278 20.80 -20.93 5.69
N LEU A 279 19.92 -21.92 5.62
CA LEU A 279 19.05 -22.32 6.73
C LEU A 279 19.85 -22.67 8.02
N ASP A 280 21.15 -22.61 7.94
CA ASP A 280 22.12 -22.65 9.04
C ASP A 280 22.32 -21.27 9.70
N GLN A 281 21.56 -20.24 9.35
CA GLN A 281 21.60 -19.02 10.15
C GLN A 281 21.00 -19.33 11.52
N GLU A 282 21.78 -19.01 12.51
CA GLU A 282 21.35 -18.98 13.91
C GLU A 282 19.97 -18.35 13.99
N ILE A 283 19.05 -19.01 14.65
CA ILE A 283 17.70 -18.47 14.90
C ILE A 283 17.91 -17.10 15.54
N ILE A 284 17.43 -16.04 14.88
CA ILE A 284 17.52 -14.70 15.42
C ILE A 284 16.82 -14.71 16.78
N PRO A 285 17.55 -14.48 17.88
CA PRO A 285 16.93 -14.48 19.21
C PRO A 285 15.90 -13.35 19.30
N ARG A 286 14.90 -13.55 20.12
CA ARG A 286 13.95 -12.47 20.43
C ARG A 286 14.69 -11.33 21.09
N TYR A 287 14.35 -10.10 20.70
CA TYR A 287 14.90 -8.89 21.28
C TYR A 287 13.81 -7.83 21.43
N ASP A 288 14.07 -6.86 22.27
CA ASP A 288 13.19 -5.74 22.51
C ASP A 288 13.60 -4.53 21.63
N VAL A 289 12.60 -3.74 21.24
CA VAL A 289 12.78 -2.49 20.51
C VAL A 289 12.34 -1.34 21.40
N LEU A 290 13.22 -0.36 21.62
CA LEU A 290 12.89 0.88 22.31
C LEU A 290 12.44 1.94 21.31
N LEU A 291 11.17 2.30 21.34
CA LEU A 291 10.63 3.43 20.58
C LEU A 291 10.65 4.68 21.47
N ALA A 292 11.55 5.60 21.21
CA ALA A 292 11.72 6.80 22.01
C ALA A 292 10.79 7.91 21.51
N GLN A 293 9.95 8.45 22.41
CA GLN A 293 9.23 9.71 22.17
C GLN A 293 10.00 10.85 22.79
N THR A 294 10.41 11.83 22.01
CA THR A 294 11.24 12.94 22.45
C THR A 294 10.53 14.28 22.27
N VAL A 295 10.81 15.22 23.16
CA VAL A 295 10.42 16.62 22.97
C VAL A 295 11.51 17.30 22.17
N THR A 296 11.13 17.84 21.02
CA THR A 296 12.06 18.58 20.16
C THR A 296 11.84 20.07 20.29
N HIS A 297 12.86 20.80 20.72
CA HIS A 297 12.85 22.24 20.78
C HIS A 297 13.13 22.82 19.40
N VAL A 298 12.29 23.73 18.94
CA VAL A 298 12.37 24.35 17.61
C VAL A 298 12.71 25.83 17.77
N SER A 299 13.49 26.37 16.84
CA SER A 299 13.79 27.79 16.79
C SER A 299 13.49 28.36 15.41
N SER A 300 12.78 29.49 15.37
CA SER A 300 12.63 30.30 14.15
C SER A 300 13.86 31.18 13.86
N ASN A 301 14.79 31.33 14.83
CA ASN A 301 16.02 32.08 14.62
C ASN A 301 17.15 31.18 14.12
N PRO A 302 17.66 31.37 12.89
CA PRO A 302 18.74 30.59 12.31
C PRO A 302 20.01 30.50 13.16
N ASN A 303 20.28 31.51 13.98
CA ASN A 303 21.47 31.52 14.84
C ASN A 303 21.41 30.55 16.01
N ASN A 304 20.21 30.11 16.39
CA ASN A 304 19.99 29.17 17.48
C ASN A 304 19.89 27.72 17.03
N LEU A 305 19.82 27.43 15.73
CA LEU A 305 19.57 26.07 15.22
C LEU A 305 20.60 25.07 15.70
N VAL A 306 21.88 25.38 15.63
CA VAL A 306 22.96 24.49 16.07
C VAL A 306 22.88 24.20 17.58
N SER A 307 22.60 25.22 18.39
CA SER A 307 22.51 25.06 19.85
C SER A 307 21.27 24.25 20.24
N PHE A 308 20.14 24.44 19.57
CA PHE A 308 18.93 23.67 19.79
C PHE A 308 19.11 22.21 19.34
N ARG A 309 19.77 21.97 18.22
CA ARG A 309 20.09 20.64 17.71
C ARG A 309 20.93 19.83 18.73
N LYS A 310 21.96 20.47 19.32
CA LYS A 310 22.76 19.85 20.40
C LYS A 310 21.92 19.53 21.62
N LYS A 311 21.10 20.47 22.09
CA LYS A 311 20.20 20.28 23.23
C LYS A 311 19.20 19.16 22.98
N ASN A 312 18.63 19.08 21.78
CA ASN A 312 17.70 18.01 21.40
C ASN A 312 18.39 16.64 21.37
N LEU A 313 19.63 16.58 20.89
CA LEU A 313 20.44 15.36 20.91
C LEU A 313 20.69 14.88 22.34
N GLU A 314 21.13 15.76 23.22
CA GLU A 314 21.34 15.46 24.64
C GLU A 314 20.05 14.97 25.31
N ASN A 315 18.92 15.64 25.02
CA ASN A 315 17.61 15.25 25.53
C ASN A 315 17.20 13.87 25.00
N ALA A 316 17.33 13.61 23.71
CA ALA A 316 16.96 12.32 23.11
C ALA A 316 17.77 11.16 23.74
N ILE A 317 19.07 11.33 23.89
CA ILE A 317 19.93 10.35 24.56
C ILE A 317 19.54 10.18 26.04
N SER A 318 19.26 11.27 26.75
CA SER A 318 18.88 11.21 28.15
C SER A 318 17.59 10.45 28.40
N VAL A 319 16.63 10.56 27.49
CA VAL A 319 15.35 9.82 27.52
C VAL A 319 15.55 8.34 27.25
N ALA A 320 16.38 7.98 26.26
CA ALA A 320 16.60 6.60 25.85
C ALA A 320 17.56 5.84 26.79
N LYS A 321 18.56 6.51 27.35
CA LYS A 321 19.65 5.89 28.12
C LYS A 321 19.21 5.02 29.31
N PRO A 322 18.25 5.41 30.16
CA PRO A 322 17.83 4.56 31.27
C PRO A 322 17.27 3.20 30.86
N PHE A 323 16.60 3.15 29.73
CA PHE A 323 15.98 1.94 29.19
C PHE A 323 16.96 1.09 28.40
N SER A 324 17.94 1.70 27.75
CA SER A 324 18.95 1.03 26.94
C SER A 324 20.00 0.24 27.72
N MET A 325 19.93 0.26 29.05
CA MET A 325 20.77 -0.55 29.93
C MET A 325 20.32 -2.02 30.01
N SER A 326 19.17 -2.36 29.44
CA SER A 326 18.71 -3.75 29.37
C SER A 326 19.35 -4.47 28.19
N ASP A 327 19.97 -5.61 28.46
CA ASP A 327 20.58 -6.46 27.41
C ASP A 327 19.59 -7.00 26.37
N SER A 328 18.29 -6.96 26.66
CA SER A 328 17.25 -7.37 25.71
C SER A 328 16.98 -6.34 24.62
N ILE A 329 17.25 -5.04 24.88
CA ILE A 329 17.04 -3.96 23.91
C ILE A 329 18.18 -3.96 22.90
N LYS A 330 17.86 -4.29 21.64
CA LYS A 330 18.83 -4.34 20.55
C LYS A 330 18.63 -3.28 19.49
N LEU A 331 17.50 -2.60 19.49
CA LEU A 331 17.17 -1.53 18.54
C LEU A 331 16.53 -0.36 19.27
N ILE A 332 17.07 0.83 19.08
CA ILE A 332 16.54 2.10 19.61
C ILE A 332 16.14 2.96 18.43
N VAL A 333 14.89 3.45 18.42
CA VAL A 333 14.34 4.24 17.32
C VAL A 333 13.91 5.62 17.82
N PHE A 334 14.46 6.66 17.21
CA PHE A 334 14.07 8.06 17.41
C PHE A 334 13.10 8.52 16.32
N PRO A 335 12.24 9.52 16.61
CA PRO A 335 11.28 10.05 15.64
C PRO A 335 11.95 10.75 14.45
N GLU A 336 11.14 11.10 13.44
CA GLU A 336 11.53 12.05 12.40
C GLU A 336 11.81 13.43 13.03
N PHE A 337 12.83 14.12 12.55
CA PHE A 337 13.22 15.46 12.99
C PHE A 337 13.53 15.62 14.49
N PHE A 338 13.86 14.57 15.18
CA PHE A 338 14.09 14.64 16.65
C PHE A 338 15.22 15.60 17.05
N LEU A 339 16.11 15.96 16.13
CA LEU A 339 17.20 16.95 16.38
C LEU A 339 16.80 18.38 16.04
N THR A 340 16.03 18.58 15.00
CA THR A 340 15.78 19.91 14.44
C THR A 340 14.34 20.38 14.59
N GLY A 341 13.39 19.45 14.80
CA GLY A 341 11.98 19.69 14.53
C GLY A 341 11.73 19.95 13.04
N ALA A 342 10.46 20.08 12.66
CA ALA A 342 10.09 20.49 11.32
C ALA A 342 10.45 21.97 11.14
N VAL A 343 11.36 22.25 10.19
CA VAL A 343 11.89 23.62 9.95
C VAL A 343 11.00 24.48 9.06
N SER A 344 9.74 24.15 8.92
CA SER A 344 8.74 24.88 8.11
C SER A 344 8.65 26.39 8.45
N GLN A 345 9.08 26.78 9.64
CA GLN A 345 9.08 28.18 10.07
C GLN A 345 10.22 29.04 9.50
N LEU A 346 11.21 28.41 8.86
CA LEU A 346 12.41 29.12 8.35
C LEU A 346 12.20 29.78 6.99
N GLY A 347 11.13 29.47 6.28
CA GLY A 347 10.76 30.08 5.00
C GLY A 347 11.73 29.76 3.85
N SER A 348 11.68 30.57 2.80
CA SER A 348 12.44 30.36 1.54
C SER A 348 13.97 30.53 1.65
N ASP A 349 14.49 31.05 2.74
CA ASP A 349 15.93 31.26 2.93
C ASP A 349 16.69 30.06 3.48
N SER A 350 16.00 28.93 3.67
CA SER A 350 16.60 27.69 4.19
C SER A 350 17.78 27.17 3.35
N SER A 351 17.79 27.42 2.03
CA SER A 351 18.90 27.06 1.16
C SER A 351 20.24 27.71 1.50
N ARG A 352 20.23 28.82 2.28
CA ARG A 352 21.43 29.54 2.72
C ARG A 352 21.99 29.01 4.04
N ILE A 353 21.24 28.19 4.73
CA ILE A 353 21.55 27.70 6.08
C ILE A 353 21.41 26.18 6.22
N VAL A 354 21.54 25.46 5.11
CA VAL A 354 21.37 23.98 5.08
C VAL A 354 22.34 23.29 6.03
N ASP A 355 23.55 23.79 6.17
CA ASP A 355 24.59 23.33 7.10
C ASP A 355 24.22 23.56 8.58
N LYS A 356 23.35 24.53 8.86
CA LYS A 356 22.82 24.76 10.22
C LYS A 356 21.59 23.92 10.51
N ILE A 357 20.83 23.57 9.49
CA ILE A 357 19.62 22.72 9.59
C ILE A 357 20.00 21.25 9.70
N GLY A 358 20.78 20.74 8.74
CA GLY A 358 21.12 19.34 8.61
C GLY A 358 22.31 18.91 9.47
N ILE A 359 22.39 17.63 9.71
CA ILE A 359 23.59 16.96 10.22
C ILE A 359 24.33 16.27 9.08
N SER A 360 25.63 16.09 9.20
CA SER A 360 26.42 15.34 8.21
C SER A 360 26.76 13.95 8.70
N PHE A 361 26.98 13.03 7.76
CA PHE A 361 27.47 11.69 8.01
C PHE A 361 28.80 11.48 7.23
N PRO A 362 29.98 11.53 7.89
CA PRO A 362 30.23 11.76 9.32
C PRO A 362 30.01 13.23 9.75
N GLY A 363 29.83 13.42 11.06
CA GLY A 363 29.64 14.75 11.66
C GLY A 363 29.42 14.68 13.17
N TYR A 364 29.43 15.82 13.84
CA TYR A 364 29.40 15.91 15.30
C TYR A 364 28.24 15.12 15.94
N GLU A 365 27.01 15.33 15.46
CA GLU A 365 25.84 14.66 16.01
C GLU A 365 25.81 13.16 15.63
N ALA A 366 26.29 12.84 14.42
CA ALA A 366 26.42 11.46 13.96
C ALA A 366 27.43 10.68 14.82
N ASP A 367 28.56 11.29 15.17
CA ASP A 367 29.60 10.67 16.02
C ASP A 367 29.08 10.39 17.45
N ILE A 368 28.27 11.30 18.00
CA ILE A 368 27.63 11.10 19.31
C ILE A 368 26.60 9.97 19.26
N LEU A 369 25.77 9.90 18.21
CA LEU A 369 24.81 8.81 18.02
C LEU A 369 25.51 7.47 17.80
N ALA A 370 26.59 7.45 17.03
CA ALA A 370 27.45 6.28 16.84
C ALA A 370 28.04 5.81 18.17
N LYS A 371 28.55 6.73 18.98
CA LYS A 371 29.07 6.43 20.32
C LYS A 371 27.97 5.91 21.26
N PHE A 372 26.77 6.48 21.20
CA PHE A 372 25.63 6.01 21.98
C PHE A 372 25.26 4.56 21.60
N ALA A 373 25.26 4.22 20.30
CA ALA A 373 25.03 2.85 19.82
C ALA A 373 26.07 1.86 20.38
N GLN A 374 27.37 2.26 20.37
CA GLN A 374 28.46 1.46 20.95
C GLN A 374 28.29 1.24 22.46
N ASP A 375 27.97 2.32 23.20
CA ASP A 375 27.86 2.27 24.65
C ASP A 375 26.67 1.44 25.13
N THR A 376 25.58 1.41 24.36
CA THR A 376 24.37 0.65 24.67
C THR A 376 24.36 -0.75 24.06
N LYS A 377 25.32 -1.08 23.20
CA LYS A 377 25.33 -2.32 22.43
C LYS A 377 24.03 -2.57 21.67
N SER A 378 23.44 -1.48 21.14
CA SER A 378 22.17 -1.48 20.44
C SER A 378 22.29 -0.77 19.10
N TYR A 379 21.51 -1.18 18.13
CA TYR A 379 21.34 -0.44 16.89
C TYR A 379 20.55 0.85 17.19
N VAL A 380 20.94 1.94 16.56
CA VAL A 380 20.30 3.24 16.75
C VAL A 380 19.81 3.76 15.42
N ALA A 381 18.51 4.01 15.31
CA ALA A 381 17.85 4.52 14.11
C ALA A 381 17.08 5.82 14.41
N GLY A 382 16.85 6.65 13.40
CA GLY A 382 16.02 7.85 13.53
C GLY A 382 15.95 8.64 12.24
N GLY A 383 15.10 9.68 12.23
CA GLY A 383 14.93 10.58 11.09
C GLY A 383 15.51 11.97 11.37
N VAL A 384 16.27 12.51 10.43
CA VAL A 384 16.96 13.81 10.55
C VAL A 384 16.95 14.57 9.23
N PHE A 385 17.16 15.88 9.29
CA PHE A 385 17.65 16.58 8.11
C PHE A 385 19.13 16.30 7.92
N GLU A 386 19.51 15.86 6.73
CA GLU A 386 20.87 15.55 6.31
C GLU A 386 21.43 16.69 5.47
N TYR A 387 22.62 17.16 5.83
CA TYR A 387 23.46 18.00 5.00
C TYR A 387 24.57 17.17 4.38
N ASP A 388 24.53 17.01 3.07
CA ASP A 388 25.59 16.38 2.28
C ASP A 388 26.36 17.46 1.53
N PRO A 389 27.67 17.68 1.80
CA PRO A 389 28.48 18.71 1.13
C PRO A 389 28.52 18.55 -0.40
N SER A 390 28.28 17.35 -0.93
CA SER A 390 28.22 17.11 -2.37
C SER A 390 26.93 17.69 -3.01
N TRP A 391 25.96 18.09 -2.20
CA TRP A 391 24.72 18.73 -2.61
C TRP A 391 24.59 20.14 -2.01
N PRO A 392 25.42 21.10 -2.42
CA PRO A 392 25.45 22.45 -1.84
C PRO A 392 24.07 23.11 -1.98
N LYS A 393 23.67 23.85 -0.94
CA LYS A 393 22.38 24.53 -0.84
C LYS A 393 21.14 23.61 -0.82
N ARG A 394 21.32 22.33 -0.61
CA ARG A 394 20.26 21.34 -0.49
C ARG A 394 20.40 20.57 0.82
N PHE A 395 19.29 20.06 1.34
CA PHE A 395 19.28 19.09 2.41
C PHE A 395 18.25 18.02 2.14
N PHE A 396 18.48 16.85 2.67
CA PHE A 396 17.56 15.71 2.54
C PHE A 396 16.88 15.44 3.89
N ASN A 397 15.66 14.95 3.83
CA ASN A 397 15.04 14.31 4.96
C ASN A 397 15.46 12.85 4.93
N SER A 398 16.28 12.42 5.91
CA SER A 398 16.98 11.15 5.86
C SER A 398 16.74 10.33 7.12
N ALA A 399 16.64 9.01 6.96
CA ALA A 399 16.66 8.05 8.06
C ALA A 399 17.96 7.27 8.04
N PHE A 400 18.56 7.13 9.22
CA PHE A 400 19.82 6.44 9.42
C PHE A 400 19.67 5.23 10.33
N ILE A 401 20.62 4.28 10.23
CA ILE A 401 20.82 3.22 11.21
C ILE A 401 22.33 3.10 11.49
N PHE A 402 22.72 3.24 12.75
CA PHE A 402 24.02 2.83 13.25
C PHE A 402 23.93 1.42 13.84
N ASP A 403 24.91 0.57 13.59
CA ASP A 403 25.03 -0.73 14.26
C ASP A 403 25.57 -0.59 15.70
N ASP A 404 25.61 -1.67 16.44
CA ASP A 404 26.12 -1.75 17.82
C ASP A 404 27.63 -1.52 17.96
N ASN A 405 28.35 -1.35 16.85
CA ASN A 405 29.73 -0.90 16.80
C ASN A 405 29.84 0.59 16.40
N GLY A 406 28.72 1.27 16.22
CA GLY A 406 28.67 2.69 15.83
C GLY A 406 28.95 2.93 14.34
N LYS A 407 28.89 1.91 13.50
CA LYS A 407 29.04 2.06 12.06
C LYS A 407 27.71 2.46 11.45
N LEU A 408 27.70 3.49 10.60
CA LEU A 408 26.55 3.81 9.76
C LEU A 408 26.38 2.70 8.72
N ILE A 409 25.28 1.93 8.83
CA ILE A 409 24.98 0.79 7.95
C ILE A 409 23.81 1.04 7.03
N HIS A 410 23.06 2.12 7.24
CA HIS A 410 21.90 2.46 6.45
C HIS A 410 21.69 3.97 6.46
N LEU A 411 21.43 4.51 5.27
CA LEU A 411 21.02 5.90 5.05
C LEU A 411 19.99 5.91 3.92
N TYR A 412 18.77 6.28 4.24
CA TYR A 412 17.66 6.40 3.31
C TYR A 412 17.24 7.86 3.19
N ARG A 413 17.08 8.35 2.01
CA ARG A 413 16.58 9.71 1.71
C ARG A 413 15.13 9.64 1.26
N LYS A 414 14.25 10.31 1.96
CA LYS A 414 12.80 10.35 1.76
C LYS A 414 12.45 10.64 0.30
N ILE A 415 11.62 9.79 -0.30
CA ILE A 415 11.23 9.91 -1.70
C ILE A 415 10.04 10.86 -1.88
N HIS A 416 9.06 10.78 -0.96
CA HIS A 416 7.86 11.60 -1.00
C HIS A 416 7.83 12.55 0.18
N CYS A 417 8.04 13.84 -0.07
CA CYS A 417 7.92 14.86 0.96
C CYS A 417 6.46 15.31 1.09
N ALA A 418 6.03 15.49 2.34
CA ALA A 418 4.78 16.15 2.64
C ALA A 418 4.97 17.66 2.47
N ASP A 419 4.45 18.22 1.40
CA ASP A 419 4.37 19.66 1.25
C ASP A 419 3.18 20.22 2.06
N VAL A 420 3.18 19.94 3.37
CA VAL A 420 2.08 20.28 4.27
C VAL A 420 1.88 21.80 4.39
N PHE A 421 2.91 22.56 4.07
CA PHE A 421 2.89 24.02 4.28
C PHE A 421 3.39 24.83 3.07
N GLY A 422 3.59 24.19 1.91
CA GLY A 422 4.09 24.85 0.70
C GLY A 422 5.48 25.47 0.88
N ARG A 423 6.27 25.00 1.84
CA ARG A 423 7.50 25.67 2.28
C ARG A 423 8.61 24.76 2.76
N LEU A 424 8.47 23.42 2.67
CA LEU A 424 9.57 22.53 3.00
C LEU A 424 10.46 22.37 1.77
N PRO A 425 11.65 22.96 1.76
CA PRO A 425 12.56 22.89 0.63
C PRO A 425 13.37 21.59 0.62
N ASP A 426 12.83 20.52 1.19
CA ASP A 426 13.50 19.23 1.21
C ASP A 426 13.82 18.79 -0.20
N THR A 427 15.07 18.43 -0.44
CA THR A 427 15.44 17.76 -1.66
C THR A 427 15.07 16.29 -1.55
N THR A 428 14.38 15.78 -2.53
CA THR A 428 14.15 14.33 -2.66
C THR A 428 15.04 13.77 -3.75
N PRO A 429 15.40 12.47 -3.68
CA PRO A 429 16.06 11.79 -4.80
C PRO A 429 15.33 12.00 -6.13
N GLY A 430 13.98 12.02 -6.09
CA GLY A 430 13.17 12.26 -7.26
C GLY A 430 13.28 13.65 -7.86
N SER A 431 13.50 14.69 -7.07
CA SER A 431 13.67 16.07 -7.58
C SER A 431 15.02 16.29 -8.26
N VAL A 432 15.98 15.41 -8.06
CA VAL A 432 17.33 15.41 -8.64
C VAL A 432 17.68 14.03 -9.23
N TYR A 433 16.69 13.34 -9.78
CA TYR A 433 16.73 11.91 -10.05
C TYR A 433 17.94 11.48 -10.88
N THR A 434 18.16 12.10 -12.05
CA THR A 434 19.26 11.72 -12.93
C THR A 434 20.61 11.85 -12.23
N GLU A 435 20.87 13.00 -11.63
CA GLU A 435 22.13 13.24 -10.90
C GLU A 435 22.30 12.32 -9.70
N TYR A 436 21.18 11.99 -9.02
CA TYR A 436 21.19 11.09 -7.89
C TYR A 436 21.58 9.66 -8.31
N ILE A 437 20.98 9.17 -9.38
CA ILE A 437 21.28 7.83 -9.93
C ILE A 437 22.70 7.76 -10.46
N ASP A 438 23.16 8.81 -11.13
CA ASP A 438 24.54 8.87 -11.65
C ASP A 438 25.59 8.83 -10.51
N ARG A 439 25.26 9.43 -9.35
CA ARG A 439 26.18 9.48 -8.20
C ARG A 439 26.16 8.21 -7.35
N TYR A 440 24.96 7.66 -7.08
CA TYR A 440 24.78 6.63 -6.06
C TYR A 440 24.28 5.31 -6.63
N GLY A 441 23.74 5.29 -7.83
CA GLY A 441 23.06 4.15 -8.41
C GLY A 441 21.60 4.00 -7.92
N TYR A 442 20.83 3.21 -8.65
CA TYR A 442 19.40 2.98 -8.37
C TYR A 442 19.17 2.30 -7.01
N ASP A 443 20.07 1.44 -6.60
CA ASP A 443 19.94 0.69 -5.34
C ASP A 443 19.97 1.57 -4.09
N TYR A 444 20.56 2.75 -4.18
CA TYR A 444 20.59 3.73 -3.10
C TYR A 444 19.22 4.38 -2.80
N LEU A 445 18.25 4.25 -3.71
CA LEU A 445 16.88 4.74 -3.46
C LEU A 445 16.16 3.90 -2.40
N PHE A 446 16.47 2.60 -2.34
CA PHE A 446 15.76 1.64 -1.49
C PHE A 446 16.75 0.76 -0.72
N PRO A 447 17.52 1.34 0.18
CA PRO A 447 18.57 0.59 0.90
C PRO A 447 17.97 -0.39 1.90
N VAL A 448 18.61 -1.56 2.02
CA VAL A 448 18.31 -2.57 3.04
C VAL A 448 19.61 -2.99 3.71
N ALA A 449 19.68 -2.85 5.02
CA ALA A 449 20.83 -3.27 5.83
C ALA A 449 20.64 -4.72 6.31
N LYS A 450 21.56 -5.60 5.95
CA LYS A 450 21.59 -6.98 6.46
C LYS A 450 22.25 -6.98 7.84
N THR A 451 21.52 -7.43 8.85
CA THR A 451 21.98 -7.41 10.24
C THR A 451 21.65 -8.70 10.98
N PRO A 452 22.32 -9.00 12.11
CA PRO A 452 21.94 -10.08 13.01
C PRO A 452 20.54 -9.94 13.62
N LEU A 453 19.93 -8.75 13.56
CA LEU A 453 18.55 -8.50 14.03
C LEU A 453 17.50 -8.80 12.96
N GLY A 454 17.90 -9.16 11.76
CA GLY A 454 17.11 -9.26 10.55
C GLY A 454 17.51 -8.19 9.53
N ASN A 455 16.91 -8.21 8.36
CA ASN A 455 17.15 -7.23 7.32
C ASN A 455 16.35 -5.96 7.61
N LEU A 456 17.03 -4.89 7.96
CA LEU A 456 16.42 -3.61 8.36
C LEU A 456 16.34 -2.64 7.19
N SER A 457 15.23 -1.93 7.08
CA SER A 457 15.08 -0.78 6.20
C SER A 457 14.28 0.31 6.88
N THR A 458 14.18 1.47 6.24
CA THR A 458 13.41 2.61 6.77
C THR A 458 12.52 3.21 5.70
N VAL A 459 11.36 3.74 6.12
CA VAL A 459 10.53 4.68 5.36
C VAL A 459 10.22 5.86 6.27
N ILE A 460 10.02 7.05 5.72
CA ILE A 460 9.89 8.25 6.56
C ILE A 460 8.48 8.84 6.40
N CYS A 461 7.73 8.92 7.51
CA CYS A 461 6.48 9.66 7.66
C CYS A 461 5.57 9.54 6.40
N PHE A 462 5.53 10.57 5.56
CA PHE A 462 4.67 10.67 4.37
C PHE A 462 4.88 9.56 3.34
N ASP A 463 6.06 8.94 3.27
CA ASP A 463 6.31 7.76 2.41
C ASP A 463 5.38 6.59 2.73
N MET A 464 4.82 6.53 3.96
CA MET A 464 3.88 5.50 4.38
C MET A 464 2.60 5.47 3.53
N ASN A 465 2.23 6.59 2.92
CA ASN A 465 1.05 6.69 2.05
C ASN A 465 1.24 6.05 0.66
N PHE A 466 2.47 5.61 0.35
CA PHE A 466 2.83 5.03 -0.95
C PHE A 466 3.24 3.57 -0.78
N GLY A 467 2.34 2.67 -1.10
CA GLY A 467 2.57 1.22 -1.04
C GLY A 467 3.75 0.78 -1.92
N GLU A 468 4.08 1.57 -2.93
CA GLU A 468 5.20 1.38 -3.84
C GLU A 468 6.54 1.38 -3.08
N THR A 469 6.75 2.34 -2.16
CA THR A 469 7.99 2.45 -1.37
C THR A 469 8.22 1.20 -0.52
N HIS A 470 7.20 0.77 0.21
CA HIS A 470 7.30 -0.42 1.07
C HIS A 470 7.61 -1.68 0.27
N ARG A 471 6.96 -1.85 -0.88
CA ARG A 471 7.19 -3.00 -1.75
C ARG A 471 8.61 -3.06 -2.27
N GLU A 472 9.19 -1.92 -2.65
CA GLU A 472 10.58 -1.89 -3.08
C GLU A 472 11.54 -2.31 -1.96
N MET A 473 11.29 -1.85 -0.72
CA MET A 473 12.10 -2.31 0.43
C MET A 473 11.95 -3.82 0.65
N VAL A 474 10.72 -4.34 0.63
CA VAL A 474 10.46 -5.78 0.81
C VAL A 474 11.04 -6.62 -0.33
N ARG A 475 10.91 -6.18 -1.59
CA ARG A 475 11.53 -6.87 -2.74
C ARG A 475 13.04 -6.98 -2.64
N ARG A 476 13.68 -6.03 -1.97
CA ARG A 476 15.13 -6.02 -1.70
C ARG A 476 15.52 -6.78 -0.43
N GLY A 477 14.52 -7.41 0.21
CA GLY A 477 14.70 -8.31 1.34
C GLY A 477 14.52 -7.68 2.71
N ALA A 478 13.90 -6.50 2.83
CA ALA A 478 13.57 -5.94 4.14
C ALA A 478 12.58 -6.85 4.89
N GLU A 479 12.91 -7.18 6.13
CA GLU A 479 12.09 -7.96 7.06
C GLU A 479 11.46 -7.07 8.12
N ILE A 480 12.15 -5.98 8.47
CA ILE A 480 11.70 -4.97 9.42
C ILE A 480 11.81 -3.61 8.76
N ILE A 481 10.71 -2.88 8.70
CA ILE A 481 10.66 -1.49 8.22
C ILE A 481 10.49 -0.57 9.42
N ILE A 482 11.47 0.28 9.67
CA ILE A 482 11.45 1.29 10.71
C ILE A 482 10.82 2.55 10.13
N HIS A 483 9.85 3.15 10.84
CA HIS A 483 9.09 4.29 10.37
C HIS A 483 9.24 5.50 11.30
N PRO A 484 10.32 6.29 11.20
CA PRO A 484 10.39 7.59 11.86
C PRO A 484 9.33 8.52 11.31
N THR A 485 8.51 9.09 12.19
CA THR A 485 7.43 10.00 11.80
C THR A 485 7.33 11.19 12.75
N SER A 486 6.87 12.32 12.22
CA SER A 486 6.55 13.54 12.95
C SER A 486 5.22 14.06 12.44
N GLU A 487 4.13 13.41 12.88
CA GLU A 487 2.79 13.84 12.51
C GLU A 487 2.31 14.95 13.45
N PRO A 488 1.86 16.09 12.92
CA PRO A 488 1.23 17.10 13.77
C PRO A 488 -0.07 16.51 14.33
N HIS A 489 -0.16 16.38 15.64
CA HIS A 489 -1.45 16.14 16.27
C HIS A 489 -2.35 17.32 15.97
N ASN A 490 -3.45 17.08 15.27
CA ASN A 490 -4.57 18.00 15.24
C ASN A 490 -5.10 18.10 16.66
N ILE A 491 -4.57 19.05 17.41
CA ILE A 491 -5.21 19.51 18.64
C ILE A 491 -6.49 20.21 18.16
N ARG A 492 -7.59 19.49 18.19
CA ARG A 492 -8.92 20.06 18.05
C ARG A 492 -9.34 20.65 19.38
#